data_372cc257a2655547d7d0c9f8f3a2b627
#
_entry.id   372cc257a2655547d7d0c9f8f3a2b627
#
_cell.length_a   1.000
_cell.length_b   1.000
_cell.length_c   1.000
_cell.angle_alpha   90.00
_cell.angle_beta   90.00
_cell.angle_gamma   90.00
#
_symmetry.space_group_name_H-M   'P 1'
#
loop_
_entity.id
_entity.type
_entity.pdbx_description
1 polymer ?
#
loop_
_entity_poly.entity_id
_entity_poly.type
_entity_poly.pdbx_seq_one_letter_code
_entity_poly.pdbx_strand_id
1 'polypeptide(L)'
;MRVAIYARYSSDLQSETSIDDQVRLCRERAEQDDMTVVDVFTDYAISGGHLNNRPGMLSLLDAAKNNAFDVVVAEALDRISRDQEDIAAIYKRLNHAEIKIITLTEGEINELHVGLKGTMNALFLK
;
A
#
# COMPACT_ATOMS: atom_id res chain seq x y z
N MET A 1 -12.27 4.09 -12.83
CA MET A 1 -11.69 3.00 -12.02
C MET A 1 -12.07 3.18 -10.57
N ARG A 2 -12.33 2.08 -9.91
CA ARG A 2 -12.66 2.09 -8.48
C ARG A 2 -11.39 1.99 -7.67
N VAL A 3 -11.25 2.83 -6.66
CA VAL A 3 -10.02 2.94 -5.87
C VAL A 3 -10.29 2.60 -4.41
N ALA A 4 -9.40 1.80 -3.83
CA ALA A 4 -9.30 1.64 -2.39
C ALA A 4 -8.06 2.41 -1.92
N ILE A 5 -8.19 3.19 -0.86
CA ILE A 5 -7.07 3.92 -0.28
C ILE A 5 -6.55 3.11 0.92
N TYR A 6 -5.24 3.01 1.02
CA TYR A 6 -4.62 2.41 2.20
C TYR A 6 -3.73 3.44 2.89
N ALA A 7 -3.90 3.57 4.20
CA ALA A 7 -3.08 4.45 5.02
C ALA A 7 -2.64 3.73 6.29
N ARG A 8 -1.41 3.99 6.70
CA ARG A 8 -0.83 3.33 7.88
C ARG A 8 -0.03 4.34 8.70
N TYR A 9 -0.20 4.26 10.00
CA TYR A 9 0.58 5.03 10.94
C TYR A 9 1.29 4.07 11.91
N SER A 10 2.56 4.36 12.20
CA SER A 10 3.34 3.60 13.16
C SER A 10 4.03 4.55 14.12
N SER A 11 3.90 4.31 15.41
CA SER A 11 4.46 5.18 16.44
C SER A 11 5.99 5.19 16.49
N ASP A 12 6.63 4.21 15.87
CA ASP A 12 8.09 4.15 15.79
C ASP A 12 8.68 4.99 14.65
N LEU A 13 7.82 5.62 13.84
CA LEU A 13 8.25 6.47 12.75
C LEU A 13 8.15 7.94 13.14
N GLN A 14 9.28 8.63 13.10
CA GLN A 14 9.30 10.07 13.35
C GLN A 14 8.86 10.79 12.08
N SER A 15 8.12 11.88 12.26
CA SER A 15 7.69 12.75 11.14
C SER A 15 6.77 12.03 10.16
N GLU A 16 6.03 11.05 10.61
CA GLU A 16 5.09 10.35 9.76
C GLU A 16 3.84 11.17 9.53
N THR A 17 3.36 11.18 8.29
CA THR A 17 2.09 11.82 7.95
C THR A 17 0.95 11.09 8.64
N SER A 18 0.02 11.82 9.23
CA SER A 18 -1.13 11.22 9.89
C SER A 18 -1.98 10.43 8.89
N ILE A 19 -2.77 9.49 9.40
CA ILE A 19 -3.67 8.71 8.55
C ILE A 19 -4.65 9.64 7.82
N ASP A 20 -5.19 10.64 8.51
CA ASP A 20 -6.13 11.58 7.91
C ASP A 20 -5.49 12.34 6.74
N ASP A 21 -4.24 12.79 6.91
CA ASP A 21 -3.53 13.48 5.85
C ASP A 21 -3.21 12.57 4.68
N GLN A 22 -2.80 11.33 4.96
CA GLN A 22 -2.56 10.34 3.91
C GLN A 22 -3.82 10.10 3.08
N VAL A 23 -4.95 9.90 3.74
CA VAL A 23 -6.23 9.67 3.06
C VAL A 23 -6.61 10.88 2.22
N ARG A 24 -6.46 12.08 2.77
CA ARG A 24 -6.78 13.31 2.04
C ARG A 24 -5.94 13.44 0.77
N LEU A 25 -4.64 13.23 0.87
CA LEU A 25 -3.74 13.31 -0.28
C LEU A 25 -4.08 12.26 -1.34
N CYS A 26 -4.40 11.05 -0.90
CA CYS A 26 -4.80 9.97 -1.82
C CYS A 26 -6.12 10.27 -2.50
N ARG A 27 -7.09 10.87 -1.79
CA ARG A 27 -8.36 11.27 -2.39
C ARG A 27 -8.15 12.35 -3.45
N GLU A 28 -7.28 13.33 -3.17
CA GLU A 28 -6.95 14.37 -4.14
C GLU A 28 -6.35 13.79 -5.41
N ARG A 29 -5.46 12.81 -5.26
CA ARG A 29 -4.84 12.16 -6.41
C ARG A 29 -5.86 11.37 -7.22
N ALA A 30 -6.73 10.63 -6.54
CA ALA A 30 -7.78 9.87 -7.22
C ALA A 30 -8.70 10.81 -8.01
N GLU A 31 -9.06 11.94 -7.43
CA GLU A 31 -9.88 12.94 -8.08
C GLU A 31 -9.20 13.52 -9.32
N GLN A 32 -7.90 13.82 -9.22
CA GLN A 32 -7.11 14.32 -10.36
C GLN A 32 -7.07 13.31 -11.50
N ASP A 33 -7.05 12.04 -11.19
CA ASP A 33 -6.97 10.95 -12.17
C ASP A 33 -8.34 10.40 -12.57
N ASP A 34 -9.42 11.09 -12.20
CA ASP A 34 -10.81 10.70 -12.50
C ASP A 34 -11.15 9.29 -12.00
N MET A 35 -10.64 8.93 -10.84
CA MET A 35 -10.94 7.66 -10.19
C MET A 35 -11.91 7.86 -9.03
N THR A 36 -12.73 6.85 -8.77
CA THR A 36 -13.73 6.89 -7.70
C THR A 36 -13.25 6.11 -6.48
N VAL A 37 -13.17 6.79 -5.33
CA VAL A 37 -12.80 6.13 -4.08
C VAL A 37 -14.02 5.38 -3.56
N VAL A 38 -13.90 4.05 -3.45
CA VAL A 38 -15.00 3.20 -2.98
C VAL A 38 -14.78 2.70 -1.57
N ASP A 39 -13.54 2.70 -1.07
CA ASP A 39 -13.26 2.25 0.29
C ASP A 39 -11.93 2.83 0.78
N VAL A 40 -11.76 2.82 2.09
CA VAL A 40 -10.53 3.27 2.76
C VAL A 40 -10.19 2.24 3.82
N PHE A 41 -8.96 1.73 3.78
CA PHE A 41 -8.44 0.77 4.75
C PHE A 41 -7.30 1.41 5.52
N THR A 42 -7.29 1.25 6.83
CA THR A 42 -6.29 1.90 7.67
C THR A 42 -5.76 0.93 8.71
N ASP A 43 -4.49 1.12 9.08
CA ASP A 43 -3.89 0.40 10.19
C ASP A 43 -3.10 1.35 11.06
N TYR A 44 -3.34 1.25 12.36
CA TYR A 44 -2.48 1.84 13.37
C TYR A 44 -1.53 0.73 13.81
N ALA A 45 -0.40 0.66 13.14
CA ALA A 45 0.54 -0.42 13.41
C ALA A 45 1.26 -0.18 14.73
N ILE A 46 1.15 -1.13 15.60
CA ILE A 46 2.03 -1.26 16.74
C ILE A 46 3.32 -1.83 16.15
N SER A 47 4.46 -1.32 16.55
CA SER A 47 5.77 -1.60 16.00
C SER A 47 5.97 -3.00 15.38
N GLY A 48 6.77 -3.06 14.31
CA GLY A 48 7.17 -4.32 13.70
C GLY A 48 6.23 -4.91 12.68
N GLY A 49 5.13 -4.30 12.45
CA GLY A 49 4.22 -4.44 11.35
C GLY A 49 4.14 -5.70 10.53
N HIS A 50 4.21 -6.88 11.14
CA HIS A 50 3.92 -8.10 10.38
C HIS A 50 2.50 -8.06 9.85
N LEU A 51 2.28 -8.66 8.70
CA LEU A 51 0.99 -8.66 8.03
C LEU A 51 -0.15 -9.11 8.96
N ASN A 52 0.12 -10.09 9.82
CA ASN A 52 -0.88 -10.62 10.77
C ASN A 52 -1.37 -9.58 11.77
N ASN A 53 -0.59 -8.52 12.01
CA ASN A 53 -0.96 -7.46 12.94
C ASN A 53 -1.56 -6.25 12.23
N ARG A 54 -2.00 -6.43 11.00
CA ARG A 54 -2.51 -5.34 10.17
C ARG A 54 -3.90 -5.70 9.65
N PRO A 55 -4.92 -5.58 10.50
CA PRO A 55 -6.29 -5.96 10.10
C PRO A 55 -6.82 -5.16 8.91
N GLY A 56 -6.41 -3.89 8.77
CA GLY A 56 -6.83 -3.09 7.62
C GLY A 56 -6.30 -3.65 6.31
N MET A 57 -5.02 -4.03 6.28
CA MET A 57 -4.44 -4.63 5.07
C MET A 57 -5.06 -5.99 4.80
N LEU A 58 -5.31 -6.80 5.82
CA LEU A 58 -5.97 -8.09 5.63
C LEU A 58 -7.37 -7.92 5.05
N SER A 59 -8.12 -6.92 5.52
CA SER A 59 -9.44 -6.60 4.98
C SER A 59 -9.36 -6.13 3.53
N LEU A 60 -8.35 -5.34 3.20
CA LEU A 60 -8.12 -4.88 1.85
C LEU A 60 -7.86 -6.06 0.91
N LEU A 61 -7.01 -6.98 1.32
CA LEU A 61 -6.68 -8.16 0.51
C LEU A 61 -7.90 -9.06 0.33
N ASP A 62 -8.73 -9.18 1.36
CA ASP A 62 -9.97 -9.94 1.27
C ASP A 62 -10.96 -9.29 0.30
N ALA A 63 -11.12 -7.98 0.38
CA ALA A 63 -11.97 -7.24 -0.55
C ALA A 63 -11.47 -7.36 -1.99
N ALA A 64 -10.15 -7.41 -2.18
CA ALA A 64 -9.53 -7.58 -3.49
C ALA A 64 -9.95 -8.90 -4.14
N LYS A 65 -10.06 -9.97 -3.35
CA LYS A 65 -10.52 -11.26 -3.87
C LYS A 65 -11.94 -11.20 -4.41
N ASN A 66 -12.74 -10.28 -3.89
CA ASN A 66 -14.14 -10.12 -4.26
C ASN A 66 -14.35 -9.04 -5.34
N ASN A 67 -13.28 -8.61 -5.99
CA ASN A 67 -13.32 -7.59 -7.06
C ASN A 67 -13.96 -6.28 -6.62
N ALA A 68 -13.73 -5.88 -5.37
CA ALA A 68 -14.35 -4.69 -4.81
C ALA A 68 -13.79 -3.38 -5.39
N PHE A 69 -12.57 -3.42 -5.94
CA PHE A 69 -11.91 -2.24 -6.51
C PHE A 69 -10.87 -2.67 -7.55
N ASP A 70 -10.35 -1.69 -8.28
CA ASP A 70 -9.41 -1.93 -9.38
C ASP A 70 -8.00 -1.45 -9.08
N VAL A 71 -7.87 -0.50 -8.16
CA VAL A 71 -6.60 0.16 -7.85
C VAL A 71 -6.52 0.38 -6.35
N VAL A 72 -5.32 0.18 -5.79
CA VAL A 72 -5.00 0.59 -4.42
C VAL A 72 -4.09 1.81 -4.50
N VAL A 73 -4.45 2.87 -3.79
CA VAL A 73 -3.65 4.09 -3.72
C VAL A 73 -3.14 4.27 -2.29
N ALA A 74 -1.86 4.54 -2.15
CA ALA A 74 -1.21 4.84 -0.87
C ALA A 74 -0.24 5.99 -1.06
N GLU A 75 0.17 6.62 0.04
CA GLU A 75 1.10 7.75 -0.02
C GLU A 75 2.46 7.31 -0.57
N ALA A 76 2.97 6.19 -0.09
CA ALA A 76 4.26 5.66 -0.51
C ALA A 76 4.27 4.15 -0.31
N LEU A 77 5.20 3.47 -0.97
CA LEU A 77 5.31 2.02 -0.86
C LEU A 77 5.58 1.56 0.58
N ASP A 78 6.34 2.32 1.34
CA ASP A 78 6.64 1.97 2.73
C ASP A 78 5.42 2.12 3.65
N ARG A 79 4.36 2.81 3.23
CA ARG A 79 3.09 2.80 3.95
C ARG A 79 2.37 1.46 3.77
N ILE A 80 2.58 0.83 2.62
CA ILE A 80 2.03 -0.52 2.38
C ILE A 80 2.78 -1.52 3.24
N SER A 81 4.10 -1.49 3.22
CA SER A 81 4.92 -2.23 4.16
C SER A 81 6.37 -1.76 4.08
N ARG A 82 7.11 -1.96 5.16
CA ARG A 82 8.55 -1.79 5.19
C ARG A 82 9.28 -3.12 5.02
N ASP A 83 8.56 -4.22 5.21
CA ASP A 83 9.13 -5.55 5.08
C ASP A 83 9.05 -5.99 3.62
N GLN A 84 10.21 -6.34 3.07
CA GLN A 84 10.32 -6.75 1.67
C GLN A 84 9.45 -7.97 1.35
N GLU A 85 9.40 -8.93 2.25
CA GLU A 85 8.58 -10.12 2.05
C GLU A 85 7.10 -9.78 1.99
N ASP A 86 6.66 -8.89 2.89
CA ASP A 86 5.26 -8.46 2.92
C ASP A 86 4.90 -7.67 1.66
N ILE A 87 5.79 -6.78 1.21
CA ILE A 87 5.57 -6.02 -0.03
C ILE A 87 5.39 -6.98 -1.20
N ALA A 88 6.29 -7.95 -1.33
CA ALA A 88 6.26 -8.91 -2.43
C ALA A 88 4.97 -9.74 -2.38
N ALA A 89 4.58 -10.19 -1.19
CA ALA A 89 3.36 -10.99 -1.02
C ALA A 89 2.11 -10.17 -1.36
N ILE A 90 2.04 -8.94 -0.88
CA ILE A 90 0.90 -8.05 -1.16
C ILE A 90 0.81 -7.75 -2.65
N TYR A 91 1.94 -7.37 -3.26
CA TYR A 91 1.99 -7.09 -4.69
C TYR A 91 1.53 -8.28 -5.51
N LYS A 92 2.04 -9.47 -5.19
CA LYS A 92 1.70 -10.69 -5.91
C LYS A 92 0.20 -10.99 -5.82
N ARG A 93 -0.38 -10.86 -4.63
CA ARG A 93 -1.81 -11.12 -4.42
C ARG A 93 -2.68 -10.12 -5.17
N LEU A 94 -2.33 -8.85 -5.13
CA LEU A 94 -3.08 -7.81 -5.84
C LEU A 94 -2.94 -7.95 -7.35
N ASN A 95 -1.73 -8.22 -7.82
CA ASN A 95 -1.48 -8.42 -9.24
C ASN A 95 -2.25 -9.64 -9.78
N HIS A 96 -2.34 -10.69 -9.00
CA HIS A 96 -3.12 -11.88 -9.37
C HIS A 96 -4.61 -11.55 -9.51
N ALA A 97 -5.11 -10.63 -8.71
CA ALA A 97 -6.50 -10.15 -8.80
C ALA A 97 -6.67 -9.03 -9.84
N GLU A 98 -5.62 -8.73 -10.60
CA GLU A 98 -5.61 -7.67 -11.62
C GLU A 98 -5.83 -6.27 -11.01
N ILE A 99 -5.32 -6.05 -9.80
CA ILE A 99 -5.41 -4.79 -9.10
C ILE A 99 -4.05 -4.11 -9.12
N LYS A 100 -4.03 -2.85 -9.55
CA LYS A 100 -2.80 -2.06 -9.59
C LYS A 100 -2.56 -1.37 -8.26
N ILE A 101 -1.29 -1.09 -7.97
CA ILE A 101 -0.90 -0.28 -6.82
C ILE A 101 -0.32 1.02 -7.37
N ILE A 102 -0.82 2.13 -6.88
CA ILE A 102 -0.30 3.45 -7.24
C ILE A 102 0.05 4.17 -5.94
N THR A 103 1.26 4.71 -5.85
CA THR A 103 1.65 5.53 -4.72
C THR A 103 1.90 6.96 -5.19
N LEU A 104 1.73 7.91 -4.28
CA LEU A 104 1.96 9.31 -4.61
C LEU A 104 3.46 9.58 -4.85
N THR A 105 4.31 8.86 -4.14
CA THR A 105 5.76 9.02 -4.21
C THR A 105 6.37 8.30 -5.41
N GLU A 106 6.02 7.03 -5.63
CA GLU A 106 6.64 6.20 -6.66
C GLU A 106 5.83 6.08 -7.95
N GLY A 107 4.55 6.46 -7.93
CA GLY A 107 3.66 6.26 -9.06
C GLY A 107 3.14 4.83 -9.13
N GLU A 108 2.87 4.33 -10.32
CA GLU A 108 2.39 2.96 -10.48
C GLU A 108 3.50 1.97 -10.13
N ILE A 109 3.19 1.07 -9.20
CA ILE A 109 4.15 0.07 -8.74
C ILE A 109 4.14 -1.11 -9.71
N ASN A 110 5.32 -1.59 -10.05
CA ASN A 110 5.48 -2.73 -10.94
C ASN A 110 6.49 -3.72 -10.37
N GLU A 111 6.71 -4.82 -11.08
CA GLU A 111 7.65 -5.86 -10.64
C GLU A 111 9.05 -5.31 -10.43
N LEU A 112 9.46 -4.33 -11.22
CA LEU A 112 10.79 -3.75 -11.10
C LEU A 112 10.95 -3.02 -9.76
N HIS A 113 9.95 -2.27 -9.32
CA HIS A 113 10.00 -1.60 -8.02
C HIS A 113 10.17 -2.60 -6.88
N VAL A 114 9.39 -3.66 -6.91
CA VAL A 114 9.39 -4.68 -5.87
C VAL A 114 10.69 -5.50 -5.92
N GLY A 115 11.06 -5.96 -7.10
CA GLY A 115 12.25 -6.78 -7.29
C GLY A 115 13.55 -6.02 -7.06
N LEU A 116 13.62 -4.78 -7.55
CA LEU A 116 14.83 -3.97 -7.39
C LEU A 116 15.10 -3.68 -5.93
N LYS A 117 14.07 -3.36 -5.15
CA LYS A 117 14.22 -3.13 -3.72
C LYS A 117 14.79 -4.34 -3.02
N GLY A 118 14.29 -5.54 -3.34
CA GLY A 118 14.80 -6.79 -2.78
C GLY A 118 16.23 -7.07 -3.20
N THR A 119 16.53 -6.87 -4.47
CA THR A 119 17.87 -7.10 -5.01
C THR A 119 18.90 -6.17 -4.38
N MET A 120 18.56 -4.89 -4.25
CA MET A 120 19.47 -3.93 -3.63
C MET A 120 19.72 -4.25 -2.17
N ASN A 121 18.69 -4.62 -1.43
CA ASN A 121 18.86 -5.04 -0.04
C ASN A 121 19.78 -6.25 0.08
N ALA A 122 19.63 -7.22 -0.80
CA ALA A 122 20.49 -8.40 -0.79
C ALA A 122 21.95 -8.05 -1.10
N LEU A 123 22.17 -7.12 -2.02
CA LEU A 123 23.53 -6.68 -2.37
C LEU A 123 24.20 -5.92 -1.23
N PHE A 124 23.47 -5.10 -0.52
CA PHE A 124 24.02 -4.28 0.56
C PHE A 124 24.23 -5.06 1.85
N LEU A 125 23.55 -6.18 2.01
CA LEU A 125 23.66 -7.01 3.21
C LEU A 125 24.81 -8.05 3.14
N LYS A 126 25.48 -8.14 2.02
CA LYS A 126 26.60 -9.08 1.86
C LYS A 126 27.91 -8.45 2.33
#